data_d717dda6b29a2e94e8b691b84219bec8
#
_entry.id   d717dda6b29a2e94e8b691b84219bec8
#
_cell.length_a   1.000
_cell.length_b   1.000
_cell.length_c   1.000
_cell.angle_alpha   90.00
_cell.angle_beta   90.00
_cell.angle_gamma   90.00
#
_symmetry.space_group_name_H-M   'P 1'
#
loop_
_entity.id
_entity.type
_entity.pdbx_description
1 polymer ?
#
loop_
_entity_poly.entity_id
_entity_poly.type
_entity_poly.pdbx_seq_one_letter_code
_entity_poly.pdbx_strand_id
1 'polypeptide(L)'
;SRGLGDVYKRQGRDYRIAGGAKYTILEDNIGYIYYGDFSSGIGNGNLDEILLYLSACNGLIIDVRNNGGGNLTNATLMAQRFTNEKILTGYIQHKTGKGHNDFSDPTPIYVEPSNSIRWQKKVIVLTNRHSYSATNDFVNSMRCFPNVTLVGDKTGGGSGLPFSSELPNGWGVRFSASPHLDAQKQHIEFGIDPDKKVDMSKEDENNDLDTIIEEARKMLKVTL
;
A
#
# COMPACT_ATOMS: atom_id res chain seq x y z
N SER A 1 16.98 -8.38 -11.43
CA SER A 1 16.45 -7.28 -10.60
C SER A 1 17.00 -7.43 -9.19
N ARG A 2 17.90 -6.57 -8.80
CA ARG A 2 18.38 -6.47 -7.42
C ARG A 2 17.23 -5.84 -6.63
N GLY A 3 16.72 -6.54 -5.60
CA GLY A 3 15.60 -6.05 -4.83
C GLY A 3 15.90 -4.71 -4.17
N LEU A 4 14.93 -3.81 -4.14
CA LEU A 4 14.98 -2.48 -3.50
C LEU A 4 15.51 -2.51 -2.05
N GLY A 5 15.37 -3.64 -1.35
CA GLY A 5 15.97 -3.86 -0.04
C GLY A 5 17.50 -3.83 0.01
N ASP A 6 18.18 -4.01 -1.13
CA ASP A 6 19.65 -3.97 -1.19
C ASP A 6 20.19 -2.54 -1.36
N VAL A 7 19.45 -1.64 -2.02
CA VAL A 7 19.85 -0.24 -2.19
C VAL A 7 19.88 0.45 -0.82
N TYR A 8 18.89 0.19 0.04
CA TYR A 8 18.84 0.75 1.39
C TYR A 8 19.83 0.14 2.37
N LYS A 9 20.15 -1.16 2.26
CA LYS A 9 21.22 -1.78 3.06
C LYS A 9 22.60 -1.15 2.78
N ARG A 10 22.83 -0.67 1.56
CA ARG A 10 24.09 -0.02 1.17
C ARG A 10 24.25 1.39 1.71
N GLN A 11 23.14 2.08 2.04
CA GLN A 11 23.19 3.43 2.64
C GLN A 11 23.51 3.45 4.13
N GLY A 12 23.82 2.27 4.75
CA GLY A 12 24.26 2.18 6.15
C GLY A 12 23.24 2.67 7.18
N ARG A 13 21.94 2.68 6.85
CA ARG A 13 20.89 3.17 7.73
C ARG A 13 20.39 2.05 8.63
N ASP A 14 20.37 2.34 9.93
CA ASP A 14 19.76 1.47 10.93
C ASP A 14 18.23 1.60 10.86
N TYR A 15 17.57 0.55 10.38
CA TYR A 15 16.12 0.44 10.45
C TYR A 15 15.68 -0.12 11.79
N ARG A 16 14.64 0.47 12.34
CA ARG A 16 13.86 -0.14 13.42
C ARG A 16 12.83 -1.10 12.81
N ILE A 17 12.39 -2.07 13.59
CA ILE A 17 11.41 -3.08 13.16
C ILE A 17 10.30 -3.14 14.20
N ALA A 18 9.06 -3.03 13.74
CA ALA A 18 7.89 -3.26 14.57
C ALA A 18 6.87 -4.09 13.77
N GLY A 19 6.56 -5.30 14.25
CA GLY A 19 5.82 -6.28 13.45
C GLY A 19 6.53 -6.59 12.14
N GLY A 20 5.80 -6.63 11.02
CA GLY A 20 6.36 -6.83 9.69
C GLY A 20 6.95 -5.58 9.03
N ALA A 21 6.86 -4.42 9.66
CA ALA A 21 7.32 -3.16 9.09
C ALA A 21 8.73 -2.79 9.53
N LYS A 22 9.49 -2.18 8.61
CA LYS A 22 10.78 -1.52 8.87
C LYS A 22 10.58 -0.02 8.78
N TYR A 23 11.18 0.77 9.67
CA TYR A 23 10.99 2.22 9.67
C TYR A 23 12.24 2.96 10.14
N THR A 24 12.37 4.20 9.68
CA THR A 24 13.48 5.09 10.03
C THR A 24 13.09 6.55 9.76
N ILE A 25 13.94 7.48 10.20
CA ILE A 25 13.86 8.91 9.84
C ILE A 25 14.95 9.20 8.81
N LEU A 26 14.55 9.76 7.67
CA LEU A 26 15.49 10.20 6.63
C LEU A 26 16.13 11.54 7.01
N GLU A 27 17.26 11.91 6.36
CA GLU A 27 18.09 13.07 6.71
C GLU A 27 17.35 14.42 6.74
N ASP A 28 16.30 14.56 5.92
CA ASP A 28 15.46 15.78 5.83
C ASP A 28 14.24 15.74 6.74
N ASN A 29 14.31 14.97 7.83
CA ASN A 29 13.24 14.82 8.82
C ASN A 29 11.94 14.32 8.22
N ILE A 30 12.03 13.36 7.27
CA ILE A 30 10.91 12.65 6.68
C ILE A 30 10.89 11.24 7.26
N GLY A 31 9.72 10.81 7.74
CA GLY A 31 9.51 9.44 8.18
C GLY A 31 9.47 8.50 6.98
N TYR A 32 10.01 7.30 7.13
CA TYR A 32 9.98 6.26 6.13
C TYR A 32 9.55 4.94 6.77
N ILE A 33 8.54 4.31 6.17
CA ILE A 33 8.06 2.98 6.53
C ILE A 33 8.14 2.11 5.29
N TYR A 34 8.85 0.99 5.37
CA TYR A 34 8.81 -0.09 4.40
C TYR A 34 7.98 -1.24 4.94
N TYR A 35 6.95 -1.65 4.20
CA TYR A 35 6.13 -2.81 4.54
C TYR A 35 6.04 -3.73 3.32
N GLY A 36 6.90 -4.74 3.30
CA GLY A 36 7.13 -5.59 2.14
C GLY A 36 6.15 -6.75 1.97
N ASP A 37 5.31 -7.04 2.98
CA ASP A 37 4.40 -8.19 2.94
C ASP A 37 3.29 -8.03 3.98
N PHE A 38 2.04 -7.96 3.53
CA PHE A 38 0.87 -7.93 4.42
C PHE A 38 0.54 -9.28 5.08
N SER A 39 1.22 -10.38 4.73
CA SER A 39 1.14 -11.63 5.49
C SER A 39 1.86 -11.53 6.83
N SER A 40 2.89 -10.70 6.92
CA SER A 40 3.59 -10.41 8.18
C SER A 40 2.68 -9.59 9.09
N GLY A 41 2.51 -10.05 10.33
CA GLY A 41 1.60 -9.43 11.29
C GLY A 41 2.03 -8.02 11.68
N ILE A 42 1.06 -7.12 11.78
CA ILE A 42 1.22 -5.79 12.35
C ILE A 42 0.02 -5.49 13.23
N GLY A 43 0.25 -5.11 14.48
CA GLY A 43 -0.80 -4.79 15.44
C GLY A 43 -0.85 -3.31 15.80
N ASN A 44 -1.85 -2.92 16.57
CA ASN A 44 -1.99 -1.54 17.03
C ASN A 44 -0.76 -1.04 17.77
N GLY A 45 -0.18 -1.85 18.67
CA GLY A 45 1.04 -1.48 19.40
C GLY A 45 2.23 -1.23 18.48
N ASN A 46 2.40 -2.03 17.42
CA ASN A 46 3.47 -1.82 16.44
C ASN A 46 3.28 -0.51 15.68
N LEU A 47 2.04 -0.22 15.24
CA LEU A 47 1.72 1.03 14.54
C LEU A 47 1.85 2.25 15.47
N ASP A 48 1.46 2.13 16.74
CA ASP A 48 1.66 3.19 17.73
C ASP A 48 3.15 3.47 17.96
N GLU A 49 3.99 2.44 18.10
CA GLU A 49 5.45 2.58 18.20
C GLU A 49 6.03 3.31 16.99
N ILE A 50 5.68 2.87 15.79
CA ILE A 50 6.16 3.48 14.54
C ILE A 50 5.76 4.96 14.47
N LEU A 51 4.46 5.26 14.61
CA LEU A 51 3.93 6.60 14.42
C LEU A 51 4.38 7.56 15.54
N LEU A 52 4.56 7.07 16.75
CA LEU A 52 5.12 7.86 17.86
C LEU A 52 6.59 8.24 17.56
N TYR A 53 7.40 7.27 17.14
CA TYR A 53 8.80 7.50 16.77
C TYR A 53 8.94 8.53 15.64
N LEU A 54 8.05 8.46 14.64
CA LEU A 54 8.05 9.35 13.48
C LEU A 54 7.30 10.67 13.71
N SER A 55 6.69 10.88 14.87
CA SER A 55 5.73 11.96 15.13
C SER A 55 6.27 13.38 14.86
N ALA A 56 7.58 13.60 15.06
CA ALA A 56 8.25 14.88 14.81
C ALA A 56 8.60 15.11 13.31
N CYS A 57 8.46 14.10 12.45
CA CYS A 57 8.77 14.24 11.03
C CYS A 57 7.78 15.16 10.31
N ASN A 58 8.26 15.82 9.25
CA ASN A 58 7.46 16.78 8.45
C ASN A 58 6.44 16.11 7.56
N GLY A 59 6.72 14.88 7.10
CA GLY A 59 5.89 14.06 6.25
C GLY A 59 6.31 12.59 6.35
N LEU A 60 5.59 11.72 5.66
CA LEU A 60 5.79 10.28 5.73
C LEU A 60 5.82 9.67 4.33
N ILE A 61 6.77 8.78 4.10
CA ILE A 61 6.80 7.88 2.95
C ILE A 61 6.44 6.49 3.43
N ILE A 62 5.44 5.87 2.80
CA ILE A 62 5.06 4.47 3.00
C ILE A 62 5.42 3.72 1.73
N ASP A 63 6.41 2.84 1.81
CA ASP A 63 6.89 2.07 0.67
C ASP A 63 6.28 0.67 0.69
N VAL A 64 5.35 0.43 -0.23
CA VAL A 64 4.73 -0.87 -0.47
C VAL A 64 5.10 -1.44 -1.84
N ARG A 65 6.18 -0.95 -2.42
CA ARG A 65 6.74 -1.55 -3.64
C ARG A 65 7.20 -2.97 -3.34
N ASN A 66 6.95 -3.87 -4.27
CA ASN A 66 7.22 -5.32 -4.15
C ASN A 66 6.44 -6.03 -3.02
N ASN A 67 5.43 -5.41 -2.45
CA ASN A 67 4.52 -6.05 -1.51
C ASN A 67 3.44 -6.82 -2.28
N GLY A 68 3.55 -8.14 -2.30
CA GLY A 68 2.64 -9.04 -3.04
C GLY A 68 1.26 -9.21 -2.40
N GLY A 69 0.96 -8.51 -1.30
CA GLY A 69 -0.31 -8.62 -0.59
C GLY A 69 -0.23 -9.47 0.68
N GLY A 70 -1.30 -10.16 0.99
CA GLY A 70 -1.43 -10.98 2.20
C GLY A 70 -2.77 -10.76 2.89
N ASN A 71 -2.75 -10.44 4.17
CA ASN A 71 -3.95 -10.31 4.98
C ASN A 71 -4.57 -8.90 4.86
N LEU A 72 -5.81 -8.84 4.36
CA LEU A 72 -6.59 -7.60 4.27
C LEU A 72 -6.79 -6.90 5.62
N THR A 73 -6.87 -7.66 6.73
CA THR A 73 -6.99 -7.07 8.07
C THR A 73 -5.79 -6.20 8.40
N ASN A 74 -4.57 -6.64 8.07
CA ASN A 74 -3.34 -5.86 8.28
C ASN A 74 -3.33 -4.60 7.41
N ALA A 75 -3.77 -4.71 6.16
CA ALA A 75 -3.90 -3.59 5.24
C ALA A 75 -4.89 -2.54 5.77
N THR A 76 -6.06 -2.98 6.22
CA THR A 76 -7.10 -2.11 6.80
C THR A 76 -6.60 -1.45 8.10
N LEU A 77 -6.00 -2.23 9.00
CA LEU A 77 -5.48 -1.72 10.27
C LEU A 77 -4.45 -0.60 10.06
N MET A 78 -3.59 -0.76 9.06
CA MET A 78 -2.63 0.28 8.69
C MET A 78 -3.34 1.50 8.11
N ALA A 79 -4.27 1.33 7.17
CA ALA A 79 -4.98 2.44 6.53
C ALA A 79 -5.77 3.31 7.53
N GLN A 80 -6.36 2.70 8.56
CA GLN A 80 -7.12 3.39 9.63
C GLN A 80 -6.31 4.45 10.38
N ARG A 81 -4.97 4.41 10.27
CA ARG A 81 -4.06 5.37 10.93
C ARG A 81 -3.94 6.71 10.18
N PHE A 82 -4.48 6.81 8.96
CA PHE A 82 -4.25 7.95 8.07
C PHE A 82 -5.49 8.78 7.76
N THR A 83 -6.61 8.47 8.41
CA THR A 83 -7.86 9.25 8.31
C THR A 83 -8.37 9.64 9.69
N ASN A 84 -9.10 10.77 9.77
CA ASN A 84 -9.87 11.19 10.95
C ASN A 84 -11.38 10.98 10.77
N GLU A 85 -11.79 10.56 9.59
CA GLU A 85 -13.20 10.42 9.22
C GLU A 85 -13.46 9.02 8.64
N LYS A 86 -14.70 8.58 8.73
CA LYS A 86 -15.18 7.40 8.02
C LYS A 86 -15.26 7.73 6.53
N ILE A 87 -14.41 7.11 5.73
CA ILE A 87 -14.30 7.36 4.29
C ILE A 87 -14.73 6.13 3.50
N LEU A 88 -15.61 6.33 2.51
CA LEU A 88 -15.93 5.32 1.51
C LEU A 88 -14.70 5.13 0.61
N THR A 89 -14.13 3.92 0.61
CA THR A 89 -12.92 3.62 -0.17
C THR A 89 -13.21 2.73 -1.37
N GLY A 90 -14.36 2.09 -1.42
CA GLY A 90 -14.71 1.23 -2.53
C GLY A 90 -15.95 0.39 -2.29
N TYR A 91 -16.07 -0.64 -3.11
CA TYR A 91 -17.16 -1.61 -3.03
C TYR A 91 -16.64 -3.01 -3.30
N ILE A 92 -17.39 -3.99 -2.81
CA ILE A 92 -17.18 -5.41 -3.11
C ILE A 92 -18.46 -6.01 -3.64
N GLN A 93 -18.33 -6.94 -4.59
CA GLN A 93 -19.43 -7.76 -5.07
C GLN A 93 -19.11 -9.24 -4.82
N HIS A 94 -20.13 -10.03 -4.66
CA HIS A 94 -20.00 -11.47 -4.48
C HIS A 94 -20.71 -12.22 -5.59
N LYS A 95 -20.17 -13.36 -5.99
CA LYS A 95 -20.78 -14.24 -6.94
C LYS A 95 -22.11 -14.77 -6.40
N THR A 96 -23.19 -14.66 -7.16
CA THR A 96 -24.56 -15.09 -6.77
C THR A 96 -25.10 -16.23 -7.61
N GLY A 97 -24.46 -16.57 -8.73
CA GLY A 97 -24.92 -17.60 -9.63
C GLY A 97 -23.83 -18.17 -10.55
N LYS A 98 -24.22 -19.01 -11.49
CA LYS A 98 -23.31 -19.70 -12.43
C LYS A 98 -23.00 -18.87 -13.69
N GLY A 99 -23.82 -17.87 -14.01
CA GLY A 99 -23.64 -17.00 -15.16
C GLY A 99 -22.43 -16.08 -15.02
N HIS A 100 -21.83 -15.65 -16.11
CA HIS A 100 -20.61 -14.83 -16.10
C HIS A 100 -20.80 -13.55 -15.28
N ASN A 101 -21.96 -12.90 -15.37
CA ASN A 101 -22.27 -11.62 -14.75
C ASN A 101 -23.16 -11.72 -13.50
N ASP A 102 -23.33 -12.92 -12.93
CA ASP A 102 -24.17 -13.12 -11.75
C ASP A 102 -23.42 -12.66 -10.48
N PHE A 103 -23.46 -11.38 -10.21
CA PHE A 103 -22.89 -10.76 -9.01
C PHE A 103 -23.96 -10.05 -8.19
N SER A 104 -23.72 -9.93 -6.89
CA SER A 104 -24.54 -9.11 -5.99
C SER A 104 -24.44 -7.62 -6.36
N ASP A 105 -25.37 -6.83 -5.84
CA ASP A 105 -25.19 -5.39 -5.80
C ASP A 105 -23.88 -5.03 -5.06
N PRO A 106 -23.20 -3.94 -5.48
CA PRO A 106 -21.97 -3.50 -4.84
C PRO A 106 -22.21 -3.09 -3.38
N THR A 107 -21.58 -3.80 -2.43
CA THR A 107 -21.59 -3.47 -1.00
C THR A 107 -20.48 -2.49 -0.69
N PRO A 108 -20.76 -1.34 -0.03
CA PRO A 108 -19.76 -0.32 0.23
C PRO A 108 -18.73 -0.79 1.27
N ILE A 109 -17.47 -0.42 1.02
CA ILE A 109 -16.34 -0.62 1.92
C ILE A 109 -15.91 0.74 2.47
N TYR A 110 -15.85 0.86 3.79
CA TYR A 110 -15.41 2.06 4.48
C TYR A 110 -14.13 1.78 5.27
N VAL A 111 -13.26 2.78 5.34
CA VAL A 111 -12.20 2.84 6.34
C VAL A 111 -12.66 3.81 7.44
N GLU A 112 -12.68 3.33 8.67
CA GLU A 112 -12.97 4.13 9.86
C GLU A 112 -11.67 4.50 10.56
N PRO A 113 -11.59 5.70 11.18
CA PRO A 113 -10.38 6.11 11.87
C PRO A 113 -10.08 5.19 13.06
N SER A 114 -8.81 4.89 13.25
CA SER A 114 -8.34 4.18 14.45
C SER A 114 -8.57 5.02 15.71
N ASN A 115 -8.88 4.35 16.83
CA ASN A 115 -8.93 4.97 18.15
C ASN A 115 -7.52 5.20 18.77
N SER A 116 -6.48 4.67 18.13
CA SER A 116 -5.09 4.82 18.53
C SER A 116 -4.40 5.99 17.79
N ILE A 117 -3.09 6.12 17.88
CA ILE A 117 -2.30 7.19 17.23
C ILE A 117 -2.57 7.21 15.72
N ARG A 118 -2.86 8.40 15.19
CA ARG A 118 -3.12 8.66 13.77
C ARG A 118 -2.15 9.69 13.22
N TRP A 119 -1.85 9.57 11.93
CA TRP A 119 -0.97 10.48 11.21
C TRP A 119 -1.80 11.37 10.27
N GLN A 120 -1.69 12.68 10.41
CA GLN A 120 -2.50 13.64 9.64
C GLN A 120 -1.68 14.57 8.75
N LYS A 121 -0.36 14.49 8.82
CA LYS A 121 0.52 15.24 7.91
C LYS A 121 0.54 14.54 6.54
N LYS A 122 1.17 15.17 5.55
CA LYS A 122 1.31 14.61 4.19
C LYS A 122 1.94 13.21 4.21
N VAL A 123 1.40 12.34 3.37
CA VAL A 123 1.87 10.97 3.16
C VAL A 123 2.09 10.75 1.67
N ILE A 124 3.20 10.13 1.33
CA ILE A 124 3.43 9.58 -0.01
C ILE A 124 3.47 8.06 0.09
N VAL A 125 2.67 7.38 -0.72
CA VAL A 125 2.69 5.93 -0.85
C VAL A 125 3.42 5.57 -2.14
N LEU A 126 4.51 4.78 -2.00
CA LEU A 126 5.28 4.31 -3.15
C LEU A 126 4.74 2.97 -3.63
N THR A 127 4.46 2.89 -4.93
CA THR A 127 3.86 1.72 -5.57
C THR A 127 4.66 1.26 -6.79
N ASN A 128 4.51 -0.02 -7.14
CA ASN A 128 4.98 -0.58 -8.40
C ASN A 128 4.11 -1.78 -8.81
N ARG A 129 4.43 -2.41 -9.95
CA ARG A 129 3.72 -3.57 -10.50
C ARG A 129 3.64 -4.79 -9.59
N HIS A 130 4.49 -4.86 -8.58
CA HIS A 130 4.47 -5.93 -7.57
C HIS A 130 3.68 -5.54 -6.31
N SER A 131 3.14 -4.30 -6.22
CA SER A 131 2.14 -3.93 -5.22
C SER A 131 0.81 -4.59 -5.60
N TYR A 132 0.49 -5.75 -5.01
CA TYR A 132 -0.52 -6.66 -5.52
C TYR A 132 -1.50 -7.15 -4.43
N SER A 133 -2.72 -7.56 -4.80
CA SER A 133 -3.70 -8.17 -3.90
C SER A 133 -4.06 -7.25 -2.72
N ALA A 134 -3.95 -7.68 -1.47
CA ALA A 134 -4.23 -6.85 -0.29
C ALA A 134 -3.48 -5.50 -0.29
N THR A 135 -2.30 -5.43 -0.94
CA THR A 135 -1.60 -4.17 -1.13
C THR A 135 -2.32 -3.25 -2.11
N ASN A 136 -2.92 -3.81 -3.16
CA ASN A 136 -3.75 -3.03 -4.08
C ASN A 136 -4.99 -2.45 -3.38
N ASP A 137 -5.63 -3.22 -2.49
CA ASP A 137 -6.74 -2.74 -1.64
C ASP A 137 -6.27 -1.66 -0.65
N PHE A 138 -5.09 -1.82 -0.06
CA PHE A 138 -4.46 -0.78 0.78
C PHE A 138 -4.25 0.51 -0.01
N VAL A 139 -3.65 0.44 -1.19
CA VAL A 139 -3.41 1.58 -2.07
C VAL A 139 -4.73 2.23 -2.48
N ASN A 140 -5.76 1.42 -2.80
CA ASN A 140 -7.10 1.92 -3.11
C ASN A 140 -7.71 2.71 -1.93
N SER A 141 -7.53 2.24 -0.72
CA SER A 141 -7.99 2.94 0.49
C SER A 141 -7.20 4.25 0.70
N MET A 142 -5.87 4.18 0.60
CA MET A 142 -4.99 5.32 0.85
C MET A 142 -5.23 6.48 -0.12
N ARG A 143 -5.48 6.22 -1.41
CA ARG A 143 -5.74 7.28 -2.40
C ARG A 143 -7.03 8.08 -2.15
N CYS A 144 -7.92 7.55 -1.30
CA CYS A 144 -9.15 8.26 -0.92
C CYS A 144 -8.91 9.29 0.18
N PHE A 145 -7.74 9.33 0.79
CA PHE A 145 -7.43 10.24 1.89
C PHE A 145 -6.78 11.53 1.37
N PRO A 146 -7.26 12.72 1.80
CA PRO A 146 -6.84 14.00 1.21
C PRO A 146 -5.38 14.37 1.44
N ASN A 147 -4.73 13.75 2.44
CA ASN A 147 -3.32 13.96 2.77
C ASN A 147 -2.37 12.96 2.11
N VAL A 148 -2.87 12.08 1.23
CA VAL A 148 -2.10 11.01 0.59
C VAL A 148 -1.89 11.30 -0.88
N THR A 149 -0.70 10.99 -1.38
CA THR A 149 -0.34 11.01 -2.81
C THR A 149 0.36 9.71 -3.18
N LEU A 150 -0.04 9.09 -4.29
CA LEU A 150 0.59 7.88 -4.82
C LEU A 150 1.71 8.24 -5.78
N VAL A 151 2.89 7.64 -5.61
CA VAL A 151 4.08 7.91 -6.45
C VAL A 151 4.74 6.60 -6.86
N GLY A 152 5.24 6.55 -8.09
CA GLY A 152 5.97 5.40 -8.64
C GLY A 152 5.33 4.86 -9.90
N ASP A 153 5.02 3.57 -9.95
CA ASP A 153 4.35 2.93 -11.09
C ASP A 153 3.01 2.35 -10.68
N LYS A 154 2.20 2.04 -11.68
CA LYS A 154 0.91 1.38 -11.54
C LYS A 154 1.04 0.12 -10.68
N THR A 155 0.07 -0.12 -9.79
CA THR A 155 0.02 -1.37 -9.01
C THR A 155 -0.26 -2.60 -9.90
N GLY A 156 -0.08 -3.79 -9.34
CA GLY A 156 -0.32 -5.04 -10.05
C GLY A 156 -1.79 -5.47 -10.10
N GLY A 157 -2.65 -4.87 -9.27
CA GLY A 157 -4.06 -5.27 -9.17
C GLY A 157 -4.28 -6.51 -8.29
N GLY A 158 -5.15 -7.40 -8.73
CA GLY A 158 -5.39 -8.71 -8.08
C GLY A 158 -6.27 -8.65 -6.83
N SER A 159 -7.10 -7.64 -6.71
CA SER A 159 -8.07 -7.48 -5.61
C SER A 159 -9.36 -8.23 -5.93
N GLY A 160 -9.45 -9.51 -5.59
CA GLY A 160 -10.63 -10.28 -6.00
C GLY A 160 -10.97 -11.44 -5.08
N LEU A 161 -10.38 -11.52 -3.88
CA LEU A 161 -10.57 -12.63 -2.94
C LEU A 161 -10.56 -13.99 -3.66
N PRO A 162 -9.42 -14.43 -4.17
CA PRO A 162 -9.34 -15.61 -5.01
C PRO A 162 -9.74 -16.87 -4.23
N PHE A 163 -10.45 -17.77 -4.90
CA PHE A 163 -10.66 -19.12 -4.41
C PHE A 163 -9.94 -20.15 -5.28
N SER A 164 -9.67 -21.30 -4.71
CA SER A 164 -9.02 -22.42 -5.38
C SER A 164 -10.01 -23.55 -5.59
N SER A 165 -9.87 -24.24 -6.72
CA SER A 165 -10.62 -25.44 -7.07
C SER A 165 -9.66 -26.42 -7.75
N GLU A 166 -10.13 -27.63 -8.00
CA GLU A 166 -9.35 -28.67 -8.67
C GLU A 166 -10.12 -29.17 -9.91
N LEU A 167 -9.39 -29.36 -10.99
CA LEU A 167 -9.92 -29.99 -12.21
C LEU A 167 -9.93 -31.52 -12.06
N PRO A 168 -10.77 -32.25 -12.85
CA PRO A 168 -10.85 -33.71 -12.76
C PRO A 168 -9.52 -34.46 -12.98
N ASN A 169 -8.53 -33.81 -13.59
CA ASN A 169 -7.18 -34.34 -13.81
C ASN A 169 -6.20 -34.04 -12.65
N GLY A 170 -6.68 -33.46 -11.52
CA GLY A 170 -5.87 -33.12 -10.38
C GLY A 170 -5.14 -31.78 -10.46
N TRP A 171 -5.36 -30.97 -11.50
CA TRP A 171 -4.76 -29.65 -11.58
C TRP A 171 -5.50 -28.65 -10.72
N GLY A 172 -4.76 -27.92 -9.89
CA GLY A 172 -5.30 -26.78 -9.14
C GLY A 172 -5.57 -25.59 -10.06
N VAL A 173 -6.72 -24.95 -9.88
CA VAL A 173 -7.07 -23.68 -10.52
C VAL A 173 -7.38 -22.64 -9.45
N ARG A 174 -6.99 -21.39 -9.70
CA ARG A 174 -7.24 -20.27 -8.78
C ARG A 174 -7.70 -19.06 -9.56
N PHE A 175 -8.79 -18.44 -9.12
CA PHE A 175 -9.37 -17.29 -9.78
C PHE A 175 -10.08 -16.35 -8.82
N SER A 176 -10.16 -15.07 -9.18
CA SER A 176 -10.89 -14.05 -8.43
C SER A 176 -12.38 -14.35 -8.42
N ALA A 177 -13.02 -14.21 -7.27
CA ALA A 177 -14.43 -14.52 -7.08
C ALA A 177 -15.28 -13.32 -6.64
N SER A 178 -14.64 -12.29 -6.11
CA SER A 178 -15.31 -11.14 -5.53
C SER A 178 -14.69 -9.86 -6.07
N PRO A 179 -15.23 -9.28 -7.17
CA PRO A 179 -14.72 -8.05 -7.72
C PRO A 179 -14.67 -6.92 -6.66
N HIS A 180 -13.52 -6.28 -6.54
CA HIS A 180 -13.34 -5.06 -5.78
C HIS A 180 -13.40 -3.86 -6.72
N LEU A 181 -14.13 -2.85 -6.31
CA LEU A 181 -14.32 -1.61 -7.05
C LEU A 181 -13.82 -0.44 -6.21
N ASP A 182 -13.40 0.61 -6.87
CA ASP A 182 -13.07 1.87 -6.19
C ASP A 182 -14.32 2.65 -5.73
N ALA A 183 -14.12 3.83 -5.15
CA ALA A 183 -15.21 4.70 -4.70
C ALA A 183 -16.09 5.20 -5.85
N GLN A 184 -15.62 5.18 -7.10
CA GLN A 184 -16.34 5.50 -8.32
C GLN A 184 -16.95 4.27 -9.00
N LYS A 185 -16.89 3.11 -8.35
CA LYS A 185 -17.36 1.81 -8.86
C LYS A 185 -16.61 1.32 -10.11
N GLN A 186 -15.33 1.72 -10.27
CA GLN A 186 -14.46 1.18 -11.30
C GLN A 186 -13.67 -0.01 -10.76
N HIS A 187 -13.46 -1.02 -11.60
CA HIS A 187 -12.67 -2.20 -11.22
C HIS A 187 -11.21 -1.85 -10.92
N ILE A 188 -10.69 -2.34 -9.80
CA ILE A 188 -9.27 -2.18 -9.43
C ILE A 188 -8.43 -3.43 -9.71
N GLU A 189 -9.02 -4.46 -10.31
CA GLU A 189 -8.37 -5.75 -10.62
C GLU A 189 -7.11 -5.60 -11.48
N PHE A 190 -7.09 -4.62 -12.39
CA PHE A 190 -5.98 -4.40 -13.31
C PHE A 190 -4.98 -3.35 -12.83
N GLY A 191 -5.05 -3.01 -11.56
CA GLY A 191 -4.14 -2.09 -10.89
C GLY A 191 -4.63 -0.64 -10.88
N ILE A 192 -3.95 0.15 -10.04
CA ILE A 192 -4.24 1.55 -9.74
C ILE A 192 -3.06 2.36 -10.25
N ASP A 193 -3.33 3.37 -11.08
CA ASP A 193 -2.31 4.29 -11.54
C ASP A 193 -1.90 5.25 -10.41
N PRO A 194 -0.60 5.59 -10.27
CA PRO A 194 -0.16 6.59 -9.31
C PRO A 194 -0.58 8.00 -9.73
N ASP A 195 -0.67 8.91 -8.77
CA ASP A 195 -0.89 10.33 -9.04
C ASP A 195 0.33 10.93 -9.77
N LYS A 196 1.52 10.44 -9.45
CA LYS A 196 2.76 10.81 -10.11
C LYS A 196 3.57 9.59 -10.51
N LYS A 197 3.64 9.33 -11.82
CA LYS A 197 4.53 8.30 -12.33
C LYS A 197 5.99 8.74 -12.24
N VAL A 198 6.83 7.86 -11.66
CA VAL A 198 8.27 8.06 -11.54
C VAL A 198 8.96 6.73 -11.81
N ASP A 199 9.86 6.72 -12.77
CA ASP A 199 10.69 5.56 -13.10
C ASP A 199 12.09 5.75 -12.52
N MET A 200 12.80 4.63 -12.25
CA MET A 200 14.19 4.66 -11.82
C MET A 200 15.07 5.27 -12.91
N SER A 201 15.88 6.25 -12.56
CA SER A 201 16.91 6.83 -13.42
C SER A 201 18.17 5.97 -13.36
N LYS A 202 18.80 5.75 -14.53
CA LYS A 202 20.09 5.03 -14.59
C LYS A 202 21.22 5.77 -13.87
N GLU A 203 21.16 7.09 -13.86
CA GLU A 203 22.14 7.94 -13.16
C GLU A 203 22.03 7.75 -11.65
N ASP A 204 20.82 7.79 -11.10
CA ASP A 204 20.59 7.58 -9.67
C ASP A 204 20.96 6.14 -9.28
N GLU A 205 20.56 5.15 -10.09
CA GLU A 205 20.90 3.74 -9.84
C GLU A 205 22.44 3.53 -9.78
N ASN A 206 23.19 4.19 -10.65
CA ASN A 206 24.67 4.15 -10.64
C ASN A 206 25.27 4.82 -9.41
N ASN A 207 24.56 5.78 -8.81
CA ASN A 207 24.96 6.49 -7.60
C ASN A 207 24.37 5.87 -6.32
N ASP A 208 23.79 4.66 -6.39
CA ASP A 208 23.12 3.98 -5.30
C ASP A 208 21.94 4.81 -4.69
N LEU A 209 21.31 5.68 -5.49
CA LEU A 209 20.14 6.45 -5.13
C LEU A 209 18.86 5.80 -5.67
N ASP A 210 17.76 5.97 -4.95
CA ASP A 210 16.42 5.57 -5.40
C ASP A 210 15.66 6.80 -5.89
N THR A 211 15.57 6.96 -7.20
CA THR A 211 14.88 8.11 -7.84
C THR A 211 13.49 8.35 -7.29
N ILE A 212 12.74 7.26 -7.02
CA ILE A 212 11.35 7.33 -6.60
C ILE A 212 11.25 7.89 -5.17
N ILE A 213 12.17 7.46 -4.29
CA ILE A 213 12.26 8.00 -2.93
C ILE A 213 12.75 9.44 -2.94
N GLU A 214 13.76 9.76 -3.75
CA GLU A 214 14.26 11.13 -3.85
C GLU A 214 13.17 12.08 -4.34
N GLU A 215 12.33 11.63 -5.28
CA GLU A 215 11.20 12.42 -5.74
C GLU A 215 10.12 12.59 -4.64
N ALA A 216 9.81 11.52 -3.90
CA ALA A 216 8.90 11.59 -2.76
C ALA A 216 9.41 12.56 -1.68
N ARG A 217 10.73 12.54 -1.39
CA ARG A 217 11.36 13.49 -0.46
C ARG A 217 11.21 14.93 -0.93
N LYS A 218 11.43 15.22 -2.22
CA LYS A 218 11.23 16.56 -2.80
C LYS A 218 9.80 17.05 -2.61
N MET A 219 8.81 16.18 -2.82
CA MET A 219 7.39 16.53 -2.66
C MET A 219 6.99 16.79 -1.20
N LEU A 220 7.69 16.20 -0.23
CA LEU A 220 7.45 16.37 1.21
C LEU A 220 8.27 17.50 1.83
N LYS A 221 9.28 18.03 1.14
CA LYS A 221 10.06 19.18 1.65
C LYS A 221 9.15 20.37 1.82
N VAL A 222 9.15 20.93 3.01
CA VAL A 222 8.51 22.23 3.28
C VAL A 222 9.38 23.28 2.60
N THR A 223 8.83 23.95 1.58
CA THR A 223 9.47 25.17 1.05
C THR A 223 9.32 26.24 2.13
N LEU A 224 10.42 26.62 2.76
CA LEU A 224 10.49 27.73 3.72
C LEU A 224 10.22 29.04 3.01
#